data_204c6b2c9234b36116a29e387abb8fd6
#
_entry.id   204c6b2c9234b36116a29e387abb8fd6
#
_cell.length_a   1.000
_cell.length_b   1.000
_cell.length_c   1.000
_cell.angle_alpha   90.00
_cell.angle_beta   90.00
_cell.angle_gamma   90.00
#
_symmetry.space_group_name_H-M   'P 1'
#
loop_
_entity.id
_entity.type
_entity.pdbx_description
1 polymer ?
#
loop_
_entity_poly.entity_id
_entity_poly.type
_entity_poly.pdbx_seq_one_letter_code
_entity_poly.pdbx_strand_id
1 'polypeptide(L)'
;MAKEIKYGVEARKALETGVNKLADTVRVTLGPKGRNVVLDKSYGAPLITNDGVTIAKEIELEDAFENMGAQLVKEVATKTNDVAGDGTTTATVLAQAMINEGMKNIAAGANSIVIRKGMKKACETAVESIAKMSEPINGKEHIARVAAISAGDDEVGKLVADAMEKVTNDGVITIEESKTMLTELDLVEGMQFDRGYVSAYMCTDMEKMEANLDNPYILITDKKIANIQDILPILEEIVKTGSKLLIIAEDVEGEALTTLIVNKLRGTFNVVAVKAPGYGDRRKEMLKDIAILTGATVISEEVGLELKETTLDSLGRAKSVKVSKENTIIVDGLGEKQDIDNRVAQIKAQLAESTSDFDKEKFQERLAKLSGGVAVIRVGAATETEMKEAKLRMEDALNATRAAVEEGIISGGGSAYIHASKAVEKLIETLEGDEKTGAKILLKALEAPLFCIAENAGLEGSVIVSKVKEAKEGVGFDAFKEEYVDMIKSGILDPAKVTRSALQNATSVASTLLTTESVVANIKEETPAMPAGAGMGGMM
;
A
#
# COMPACT_ATOMS: atom_id res chain seq x y z
N MET A 1 20.08 0.04 -28.93
CA MET A 1 20.46 -1.10 -28.08
C MET A 1 20.10 -2.39 -28.79
N ALA A 2 21.03 -3.33 -28.92
CA ALA A 2 20.78 -4.66 -29.46
C ALA A 2 19.93 -5.47 -28.45
N LYS A 3 19.20 -6.46 -28.97
CA LYS A 3 18.33 -7.32 -28.17
C LYS A 3 18.84 -8.76 -28.19
N GLU A 4 18.76 -9.41 -27.07
CA GLU A 4 18.91 -10.85 -26.94
C GLU A 4 17.53 -11.49 -26.77
N ILE A 5 17.30 -12.63 -27.43
CA ILE A 5 15.98 -13.27 -27.44
C ILE A 5 16.16 -14.73 -27.06
N LYS A 6 15.38 -15.20 -26.10
CA LYS A 6 15.24 -16.61 -25.74
C LYS A 6 13.85 -17.12 -26.07
N TYR A 7 13.76 -18.39 -26.44
CA TYR A 7 12.51 -19.01 -26.88
C TYR A 7 12.19 -20.28 -26.08
N GLY A 8 10.92 -20.65 -26.08
CA GLY A 8 10.42 -21.94 -25.63
C GLY A 8 10.86 -22.30 -24.21
N VAL A 9 11.47 -23.47 -24.07
CA VAL A 9 11.89 -24.02 -22.76
C VAL A 9 12.94 -23.16 -22.10
N GLU A 10 13.91 -22.61 -22.86
CA GLU A 10 14.96 -21.76 -22.31
C GLU A 10 14.42 -20.47 -21.71
N ALA A 11 13.50 -19.81 -22.44
CA ALA A 11 12.84 -18.60 -21.98
C ALA A 11 12.03 -18.85 -20.69
N ARG A 12 11.23 -19.91 -20.68
CA ARG A 12 10.41 -20.29 -19.52
C ARG A 12 11.24 -20.64 -18.30
N LYS A 13 12.36 -21.40 -18.48
CA LYS A 13 13.25 -21.78 -17.39
C LYS A 13 13.94 -20.57 -16.76
N ALA A 14 14.37 -19.59 -17.56
CA ALA A 14 14.98 -18.37 -17.04
C ALA A 14 13.96 -17.56 -16.20
N LEU A 15 12.73 -17.38 -16.69
CA LEU A 15 11.66 -16.74 -15.95
C LEU A 15 11.33 -17.47 -14.63
N GLU A 16 11.19 -18.80 -14.67
CA GLU A 16 10.93 -19.65 -13.50
C GLU A 16 12.05 -19.50 -12.45
N THR A 17 13.30 -19.46 -12.86
CA THR A 17 14.44 -19.27 -11.96
C THR A 17 14.35 -17.93 -11.25
N GLY A 18 14.03 -16.84 -11.97
CA GLY A 18 13.85 -15.52 -11.39
C GLY A 18 12.69 -15.45 -10.42
N VAL A 19 11.54 -16.04 -10.78
CA VAL A 19 10.38 -16.20 -9.89
C VAL A 19 10.77 -16.88 -8.59
N ASN A 20 11.48 -18.01 -8.68
CA ASN A 20 11.86 -18.78 -7.50
C ASN A 20 12.86 -18.05 -6.63
N LYS A 21 13.87 -17.37 -7.20
CA LYS A 21 14.83 -16.57 -6.42
C LYS A 21 14.15 -15.50 -5.58
N LEU A 22 13.21 -14.76 -6.16
CA LEU A 22 12.46 -13.75 -5.41
C LEU A 22 11.53 -14.40 -4.38
N ALA A 23 10.70 -15.35 -4.79
CA ALA A 23 9.69 -15.94 -3.93
C ALA A 23 10.30 -16.71 -2.75
N ASP A 24 11.40 -17.44 -2.96
CA ASP A 24 12.10 -18.15 -1.88
C ASP A 24 12.71 -17.20 -0.85
N THR A 25 13.12 -15.99 -1.27
CA THR A 25 13.58 -14.95 -0.34
C THR A 25 12.44 -14.38 0.50
N VAL A 26 11.27 -14.19 -0.11
CA VAL A 26 10.10 -13.60 0.57
C VAL A 26 9.39 -14.61 1.47
N ARG A 27 9.21 -15.88 1.03
CA ARG A 27 8.41 -16.91 1.72
C ARG A 27 8.87 -17.23 3.15
N VAL A 28 10.16 -17.00 3.46
CA VAL A 28 10.71 -17.27 4.80
C VAL A 28 10.12 -16.40 5.89
N THR A 29 9.45 -15.31 5.52
CA THR A 29 8.81 -14.38 6.46
C THR A 29 7.38 -14.78 6.83
N LEU A 30 6.76 -15.74 6.13
CA LEU A 30 5.35 -16.09 6.28
C LEU A 30 5.05 -16.84 7.58
N GLY A 31 4.03 -16.38 8.30
CA GLY A 31 3.48 -17.04 9.47
C GLY A 31 4.15 -16.65 10.79
N PRO A 32 3.63 -17.14 11.95
CA PRO A 32 4.05 -16.71 13.28
C PRO A 32 5.48 -17.13 13.67
N LYS A 33 6.06 -18.09 12.97
CA LYS A 33 7.47 -18.49 13.10
C LYS A 33 8.30 -18.06 11.88
N GLY A 34 7.79 -17.13 11.06
CA GLY A 34 8.52 -16.49 9.99
C GLY A 34 9.75 -15.71 10.49
N ARG A 35 10.73 -15.53 9.62
CA ARG A 35 12.02 -14.90 9.95
C ARG A 35 12.22 -13.65 9.11
N ASN A 36 13.00 -12.72 9.64
CA ASN A 36 13.33 -11.47 8.93
C ASN A 36 14.38 -11.72 7.84
N VAL A 37 14.34 -10.86 6.83
CA VAL A 37 15.35 -10.75 5.77
C VAL A 37 16.17 -9.48 6.00
N VAL A 38 17.46 -9.53 5.76
CA VAL A 38 18.36 -8.37 5.83
C VAL A 38 18.60 -7.87 4.43
N LEU A 39 18.30 -6.60 4.21
CA LEU A 39 18.46 -5.91 2.92
C LEU A 39 19.63 -4.93 3.02
N ASP A 40 20.56 -5.01 2.08
CA ASP A 40 21.63 -4.02 1.96
C ASP A 40 21.07 -2.68 1.48
N LYS A 41 21.61 -1.59 1.99
CA LYS A 41 21.25 -0.23 1.57
C LYS A 41 22.49 0.51 1.11
N SER A 42 22.40 1.18 -0.01
CA SER A 42 23.50 1.98 -0.56
C SER A 42 24.01 3.05 0.40
N TYR A 43 23.17 3.50 1.34
CA TYR A 43 23.48 4.46 2.39
C TYR A 43 22.78 4.07 3.70
N GLY A 44 23.50 4.20 4.81
CA GLY A 44 22.97 3.89 6.15
C GLY A 44 23.15 2.44 6.59
N ALA A 45 22.43 2.04 7.61
CA ALA A 45 22.44 0.66 8.10
C ALA A 45 21.59 -0.26 7.22
N PRO A 46 21.93 -1.57 7.13
CA PRO A 46 21.06 -2.55 6.50
C PRO A 46 19.65 -2.54 7.12
N LEU A 47 18.64 -2.73 6.27
CA LEU A 47 17.25 -2.83 6.72
C LEU A 47 16.95 -4.30 7.08
N ILE A 48 16.41 -4.51 8.28
CA ILE A 48 15.89 -5.81 8.71
C ILE A 48 14.37 -5.72 8.65
N THR A 49 13.73 -6.61 7.89
CA THR A 49 12.28 -6.58 7.71
C THR A 49 11.71 -7.96 7.40
N ASN A 50 10.44 -8.16 7.70
CA ASN A 50 9.61 -9.29 7.28
C ASN A 50 8.52 -8.89 6.27
N ASP A 51 8.42 -7.60 5.93
CA ASP A 51 7.46 -7.13 4.93
C ASP A 51 7.81 -7.62 3.52
N GLY A 52 6.89 -8.42 2.95
CA GLY A 52 7.09 -9.07 1.66
C GLY A 52 7.22 -8.11 0.49
N VAL A 53 6.52 -6.98 0.48
CA VAL A 53 6.61 -6.00 -0.62
C VAL A 53 7.93 -5.24 -0.58
N THR A 54 8.40 -4.86 0.60
CA THR A 54 9.70 -4.19 0.78
C THR A 54 10.83 -5.11 0.33
N ILE A 55 10.79 -6.40 0.72
CA ILE A 55 11.79 -7.38 0.27
C ILE A 55 11.72 -7.55 -1.25
N ALA A 56 10.54 -7.71 -1.82
CA ALA A 56 10.37 -7.92 -3.26
C ALA A 56 10.85 -6.72 -4.09
N LYS A 57 10.67 -5.50 -3.60
CA LYS A 57 11.13 -4.27 -4.28
C LYS A 57 12.65 -4.16 -4.37
N GLU A 58 13.39 -4.64 -3.39
CA GLU A 58 14.85 -4.58 -3.35
C GLU A 58 15.54 -5.66 -4.20
N ILE A 59 14.81 -6.72 -4.58
CA ILE A 59 15.41 -7.81 -5.36
C ILE A 59 15.56 -7.40 -6.82
N GLU A 60 16.81 -7.35 -7.27
CA GLU A 60 17.21 -7.15 -8.66
C GLU A 60 18.28 -8.21 -9.00
N LEU A 61 18.07 -8.95 -10.10
CA LEU A 61 18.94 -10.04 -10.50
C LEU A 61 19.88 -9.60 -11.63
N GLU A 62 21.09 -10.10 -11.62
CA GLU A 62 22.13 -9.77 -12.62
C GLU A 62 21.76 -10.25 -14.02
N ASP A 63 21.22 -11.48 -14.15
CA ASP A 63 20.71 -12.02 -15.42
C ASP A 63 19.39 -11.33 -15.79
N ALA A 64 19.38 -10.66 -16.94
CA ALA A 64 18.23 -9.87 -17.40
C ALA A 64 16.96 -10.72 -17.63
N PHE A 65 17.09 -11.98 -18.03
CA PHE A 65 15.96 -12.88 -18.27
C PHE A 65 15.38 -13.41 -16.96
N GLU A 66 16.23 -13.78 -16.01
CA GLU A 66 15.80 -14.15 -14.67
C GLU A 66 15.15 -12.95 -13.96
N ASN A 67 15.77 -11.77 -14.11
CA ASN A 67 15.23 -10.54 -13.51
C ASN A 67 13.82 -10.21 -14.00
N MET A 68 13.48 -10.49 -15.27
CA MET A 68 12.10 -10.33 -15.75
C MET A 68 11.12 -11.24 -15.00
N GLY A 69 11.51 -12.47 -14.69
CA GLY A 69 10.71 -13.38 -13.87
C GLY A 69 10.49 -12.83 -12.45
N ALA A 70 11.56 -12.33 -11.82
CA ALA A 70 11.50 -11.68 -10.53
C ALA A 70 10.60 -10.44 -10.55
N GLN A 71 10.73 -9.56 -11.56
CA GLN A 71 9.91 -8.36 -11.69
C GLN A 71 8.40 -8.66 -11.84
N LEU A 72 8.02 -9.75 -12.51
CA LEU A 72 6.61 -10.16 -12.61
C LEU A 72 6.03 -10.55 -11.25
N VAL A 73 6.79 -11.26 -10.41
CA VAL A 73 6.35 -11.60 -9.04
C VAL A 73 6.39 -10.39 -8.12
N LYS A 74 7.36 -9.50 -8.29
CA LYS A 74 7.39 -8.19 -7.61
C LYS A 74 6.11 -7.39 -7.90
N GLU A 75 5.59 -7.44 -9.13
CA GLU A 75 4.31 -6.80 -9.47
C GLU A 75 3.15 -7.40 -8.69
N VAL A 76 3.12 -8.74 -8.47
CA VAL A 76 2.10 -9.40 -7.63
C VAL A 76 2.09 -8.81 -6.21
N ALA A 77 3.26 -8.74 -5.57
CA ALA A 77 3.39 -8.17 -4.23
C ALA A 77 2.95 -6.70 -4.19
N THR A 78 3.42 -5.89 -5.14
CA THR A 78 3.10 -4.45 -5.21
C THR A 78 1.61 -4.23 -5.42
N LYS A 79 0.96 -4.94 -6.36
CA LYS A 79 -0.48 -4.81 -6.61
C LYS A 79 -1.33 -5.28 -5.43
N THR A 80 -0.88 -6.28 -4.71
CA THR A 80 -1.57 -6.74 -3.50
C THR A 80 -1.48 -5.69 -2.40
N ASN A 81 -0.30 -5.08 -2.23
CA ASN A 81 -0.12 -3.97 -1.31
C ASN A 81 -1.01 -2.76 -1.68
N ASP A 82 -1.06 -2.37 -2.95
CA ASP A 82 -1.87 -1.23 -3.43
C ASP A 82 -3.37 -1.41 -3.14
N VAL A 83 -3.88 -2.65 -3.20
CA VAL A 83 -5.32 -2.95 -3.05
C VAL A 83 -5.73 -3.24 -1.62
N ALA A 84 -4.90 -3.97 -0.89
CA ALA A 84 -5.24 -4.52 0.42
C ALA A 84 -4.30 -4.08 1.55
N GLY A 85 -3.11 -3.56 1.21
CA GLY A 85 -2.12 -3.07 2.15
C GLY A 85 -1.43 -4.16 3.00
N ASP A 86 -1.77 -5.42 2.77
CA ASP A 86 -1.23 -6.61 3.45
C ASP A 86 -1.33 -7.84 2.52
N GLY A 87 -0.81 -9.02 2.95
CA GLY A 87 -0.89 -10.28 2.21
C GLY A 87 0.09 -10.42 1.05
N THR A 88 1.10 -9.58 0.96
CA THR A 88 2.09 -9.53 -0.12
C THR A 88 2.92 -10.80 -0.21
N THR A 89 3.33 -11.35 0.94
CA THR A 89 4.04 -12.64 1.05
C THR A 89 3.16 -13.80 0.58
N THR A 90 1.90 -13.83 1.02
CA THR A 90 0.92 -14.86 0.62
C THR A 90 0.69 -14.84 -0.89
N ALA A 91 0.54 -13.66 -1.49
CA ALA A 91 0.37 -13.49 -2.93
C ALA A 91 1.59 -14.00 -3.71
N THR A 92 2.80 -13.71 -3.22
CA THR A 92 4.07 -14.18 -3.80
C THR A 92 4.17 -15.70 -3.77
N VAL A 93 3.84 -16.34 -2.65
CA VAL A 93 3.84 -17.81 -2.48
C VAL A 93 2.82 -18.48 -3.39
N LEU A 94 1.61 -17.92 -3.51
CA LEU A 94 0.58 -18.41 -4.42
C LEU A 94 1.03 -18.32 -5.89
N ALA A 95 1.62 -17.19 -6.29
CA ALA A 95 2.12 -16.99 -7.65
C ALA A 95 3.23 -18.00 -7.99
N GLN A 96 4.21 -18.20 -7.08
CA GLN A 96 5.26 -19.18 -7.24
C GLN A 96 4.69 -20.60 -7.42
N ALA A 97 3.76 -21.01 -6.56
CA ALA A 97 3.14 -22.34 -6.62
C ALA A 97 2.40 -22.56 -7.95
N MET A 98 1.64 -21.58 -8.42
CA MET A 98 0.92 -21.63 -9.70
C MET A 98 1.89 -21.72 -10.88
N ILE A 99 2.95 -20.91 -10.88
CA ILE A 99 3.95 -20.90 -11.96
C ILE A 99 4.69 -22.22 -12.01
N ASN A 100 5.22 -22.70 -10.89
CA ASN A 100 5.98 -23.95 -10.84
C ASN A 100 5.13 -25.16 -11.28
N GLU A 101 3.87 -25.25 -10.82
CA GLU A 101 2.99 -26.34 -11.24
C GLU A 101 2.53 -26.18 -12.68
N GLY A 102 2.27 -24.95 -13.13
CA GLY A 102 1.92 -24.63 -14.52
C GLY A 102 3.05 -24.98 -15.50
N MET A 103 4.31 -24.66 -15.18
CA MET A 103 5.47 -24.97 -16.01
C MET A 103 5.64 -26.46 -16.23
N LYS A 104 5.41 -27.31 -15.21
CA LYS A 104 5.44 -28.76 -15.34
C LYS A 104 4.41 -29.27 -16.33
N ASN A 105 3.19 -28.76 -16.27
CA ASN A 105 2.11 -29.18 -17.16
C ASN A 105 2.31 -28.70 -18.60
N ILE A 106 2.85 -27.48 -18.80
CA ILE A 106 3.23 -26.99 -20.14
C ILE A 106 4.36 -27.80 -20.74
N ALA A 107 5.37 -28.15 -19.93
CA ALA A 107 6.46 -29.04 -20.37
C ALA A 107 5.95 -30.44 -20.76
N ALA A 108 4.85 -30.90 -20.16
CA ALA A 108 4.17 -32.14 -20.52
C ALA A 108 3.28 -32.01 -21.78
N GLY A 109 3.20 -30.84 -22.41
CA GLY A 109 2.49 -30.60 -23.67
C GLY A 109 1.08 -30.00 -23.55
N ALA A 110 0.67 -29.56 -22.37
CA ALA A 110 -0.63 -28.92 -22.19
C ALA A 110 -0.68 -27.52 -22.82
N ASN A 111 -1.84 -27.13 -23.34
CA ASN A 111 -2.05 -25.85 -24.01
C ASN A 111 -2.16 -24.71 -22.97
N SER A 112 -1.18 -23.82 -22.93
CA SER A 112 -1.09 -22.73 -21.97
C SER A 112 -2.27 -21.75 -22.03
N ILE A 113 -2.84 -21.50 -23.21
CA ILE A 113 -4.00 -20.61 -23.38
C ILE A 113 -5.26 -21.23 -22.76
N VAL A 114 -5.42 -22.55 -22.86
CA VAL A 114 -6.55 -23.28 -22.28
C VAL A 114 -6.37 -23.42 -20.76
N ILE A 115 -5.13 -23.73 -20.30
CA ILE A 115 -4.76 -23.70 -18.86
C ILE A 115 -5.15 -22.36 -18.23
N ARG A 116 -4.80 -21.23 -18.84
CA ARG A 116 -5.17 -19.89 -18.37
C ARG A 116 -6.66 -19.73 -18.12
N LYS A 117 -7.52 -20.26 -19.02
CA LYS A 117 -8.98 -20.22 -18.84
C LYS A 117 -9.44 -21.02 -17.62
N GLY A 118 -8.88 -22.22 -17.44
CA GLY A 118 -9.16 -23.08 -16.28
C GLY A 118 -8.73 -22.45 -14.97
N MET A 119 -7.52 -21.86 -14.91
CA MET A 119 -7.03 -21.13 -13.74
C MET A 119 -7.96 -19.96 -13.39
N LYS A 120 -8.40 -19.18 -14.38
CA LYS A 120 -9.29 -18.04 -14.16
C LYS A 120 -10.63 -18.47 -13.56
N LYS A 121 -11.29 -19.48 -14.12
CA LYS A 121 -12.55 -20.03 -13.59
C LYS A 121 -12.38 -20.56 -12.16
N ALA A 122 -11.31 -21.27 -11.88
CA ALA A 122 -11.01 -21.79 -10.55
C ALA A 122 -10.75 -20.67 -9.53
N CYS A 123 -10.06 -19.59 -9.96
CA CYS A 123 -9.86 -18.39 -9.13
C CYS A 123 -11.18 -17.71 -8.78
N GLU A 124 -12.05 -17.48 -9.75
CA GLU A 124 -13.38 -16.90 -9.54
C GLU A 124 -14.19 -17.73 -8.55
N THR A 125 -14.20 -19.06 -8.71
CA THR A 125 -14.89 -19.99 -7.79
C THR A 125 -14.31 -19.96 -6.37
N ALA A 126 -12.99 -19.92 -6.23
CA ALA A 126 -12.32 -19.83 -4.93
C ALA A 126 -12.64 -18.51 -4.24
N VAL A 127 -12.59 -17.39 -4.98
CA VAL A 127 -12.94 -16.05 -4.47
C VAL A 127 -14.40 -15.98 -4.01
N GLU A 128 -15.33 -16.53 -4.77
CA GLU A 128 -16.74 -16.62 -4.35
C GLU A 128 -16.91 -17.46 -3.08
N SER A 129 -16.13 -18.53 -2.93
CA SER A 129 -16.15 -19.36 -1.72
C SER A 129 -15.59 -18.59 -0.52
N ILE A 130 -14.48 -17.86 -0.68
CA ILE A 130 -13.90 -16.99 0.35
C ILE A 130 -14.90 -15.92 0.78
N ALA A 131 -15.55 -15.26 -0.17
CA ALA A 131 -16.56 -14.24 0.13
C ALA A 131 -17.76 -14.80 0.92
N LYS A 132 -18.18 -16.06 0.67
CA LYS A 132 -19.25 -16.72 1.42
C LYS A 132 -18.85 -17.12 2.84
N MET A 133 -17.56 -17.36 3.08
CA MET A 133 -17.02 -17.68 4.42
C MET A 133 -16.76 -16.43 5.26
N SER A 134 -16.85 -15.23 4.65
CA SER A 134 -16.59 -13.99 5.36
C SER A 134 -17.67 -13.66 6.38
N GLU A 135 -17.24 -13.30 7.59
CA GLU A 135 -18.07 -12.79 8.66
C GLU A 135 -17.76 -11.30 8.93
N PRO A 136 -18.77 -10.46 9.18
CA PRO A 136 -18.51 -9.05 9.50
C PRO A 136 -17.77 -8.91 10.83
N ILE A 137 -16.95 -7.87 10.94
CA ILE A 137 -16.24 -7.53 12.19
C ILE A 137 -17.27 -7.15 13.26
N ASN A 138 -17.19 -7.81 14.42
CA ASN A 138 -18.00 -7.52 15.59
C ASN A 138 -17.16 -6.93 16.73
N GLY A 139 -17.16 -5.60 16.81
CA GLY A 139 -16.59 -4.87 17.94
C GLY A 139 -15.06 -4.75 17.94
N LYS A 140 -14.56 -4.05 18.94
CA LYS A 140 -13.17 -3.71 19.15
C LYS A 140 -12.23 -4.93 19.27
N GLU A 141 -12.74 -6.03 19.83
CA GLU A 141 -11.94 -7.24 20.06
C GLU A 141 -11.49 -7.89 18.73
N HIS A 142 -12.40 -8.00 17.74
CA HIS A 142 -12.03 -8.51 16.41
C HIS A 142 -11.04 -7.59 15.69
N ILE A 143 -11.21 -6.27 15.82
CA ILE A 143 -10.27 -5.27 15.27
C ILE A 143 -8.88 -5.49 15.87
N ALA A 144 -8.80 -5.59 17.22
CA ALA A 144 -7.53 -5.82 17.91
C ALA A 144 -6.86 -7.15 17.49
N ARG A 145 -7.66 -8.21 17.28
CA ARG A 145 -7.14 -9.51 16.85
C ARG A 145 -6.58 -9.48 15.42
N VAL A 146 -7.30 -8.87 14.48
CA VAL A 146 -6.81 -8.71 13.10
C VAL A 146 -5.48 -7.95 13.09
N ALA A 147 -5.43 -6.82 13.79
CA ALA A 147 -4.21 -6.01 13.88
C ALA A 147 -3.06 -6.76 14.56
N ALA A 148 -3.35 -7.51 15.64
CA ALA A 148 -2.36 -8.30 16.35
C ALA A 148 -1.77 -9.43 15.50
N ILE A 149 -2.58 -10.09 14.69
CA ILE A 149 -2.13 -11.15 13.76
C ILE A 149 -1.21 -10.57 12.69
N SER A 150 -1.61 -9.45 12.07
CA SER A 150 -0.82 -8.80 11.03
C SER A 150 0.52 -8.26 11.58
N ALA A 151 0.49 -7.61 12.76
CA ALA A 151 1.70 -7.09 13.40
C ALA A 151 2.55 -8.17 14.09
N GLY A 152 2.00 -9.33 14.41
CA GLY A 152 2.63 -10.32 15.27
C GLY A 152 2.80 -9.86 16.73
N ASP A 153 1.98 -8.88 17.18
CA ASP A 153 2.10 -8.22 18.49
C ASP A 153 0.73 -7.79 19.03
N ASP A 154 0.37 -8.30 20.21
CA ASP A 154 -0.91 -8.01 20.87
C ASP A 154 -1.03 -6.55 21.35
N GLU A 155 0.09 -5.88 21.68
CA GLU A 155 0.08 -4.47 22.12
C GLU A 155 -0.20 -3.54 20.93
N VAL A 156 0.40 -3.83 19.77
CA VAL A 156 0.11 -3.15 18.51
C VAL A 156 -1.37 -3.34 18.15
N GLY A 157 -1.90 -4.56 18.29
CA GLY A 157 -3.30 -4.85 18.04
C GLY A 157 -4.25 -3.99 18.87
N LYS A 158 -3.99 -3.85 20.17
CA LYS A 158 -4.77 -2.99 21.05
C LYS A 158 -4.68 -1.52 20.66
N LEU A 159 -3.48 -1.05 20.35
CA LEU A 159 -3.23 0.35 19.98
C LEU A 159 -3.98 0.74 18.71
N VAL A 160 -3.95 -0.13 17.68
CA VAL A 160 -4.70 0.09 16.43
C VAL A 160 -6.22 0.10 16.69
N ALA A 161 -6.72 -0.83 17.52
CA ALA A 161 -8.14 -0.86 17.88
C ALA A 161 -8.56 0.38 18.69
N ASP A 162 -7.71 0.87 19.59
CA ASP A 162 -7.94 2.12 20.34
C ASP A 162 -7.96 3.33 19.39
N ALA A 163 -7.07 3.36 18.40
CA ALA A 163 -7.04 4.39 17.38
C ALA A 163 -8.34 4.39 16.54
N MET A 164 -8.77 3.20 16.07
CA MET A 164 -10.01 3.04 15.30
C MET A 164 -11.27 3.44 16.09
N GLU A 165 -11.29 3.18 17.40
CA GLU A 165 -12.41 3.58 18.26
C GLU A 165 -12.46 5.09 18.51
N LYS A 166 -11.30 5.75 18.63
CA LYS A 166 -11.21 7.21 18.87
C LYS A 166 -11.58 8.05 17.67
N VAL A 167 -11.34 7.54 16.47
CA VAL A 167 -11.74 8.21 15.24
C VAL A 167 -13.09 7.70 14.80
N THR A 168 -13.91 8.55 14.15
CA THR A 168 -15.16 8.12 13.53
C THR A 168 -14.89 7.19 12.35
N ASN A 169 -15.92 6.56 11.78
CA ASN A 169 -15.77 5.66 10.63
C ASN A 169 -15.04 6.30 9.44
N ASP A 170 -15.14 7.62 9.30
CA ASP A 170 -14.44 8.42 8.29
C ASP A 170 -13.13 9.04 8.82
N GLY A 171 -12.74 8.75 10.05
CA GLY A 171 -11.56 9.28 10.71
C GLY A 171 -10.28 8.67 10.16
N VAL A 172 -9.21 9.45 10.21
CA VAL A 172 -7.91 9.11 9.64
C VAL A 172 -6.97 8.66 10.73
N ILE A 173 -6.24 7.58 10.47
CA ILE A 173 -5.14 7.14 11.33
C ILE A 173 -3.85 7.26 10.51
N THR A 174 -2.86 7.96 11.07
CA THR A 174 -1.51 8.11 10.51
C THR A 174 -0.48 7.48 11.45
N ILE A 175 0.63 7.04 10.87
CA ILE A 175 1.74 6.48 11.61
C ILE A 175 2.95 7.36 11.36
N GLU A 176 3.50 7.91 12.45
CA GLU A 176 4.65 8.81 12.45
C GLU A 176 5.79 8.22 13.31
N GLU A 177 7.00 8.71 13.10
CA GLU A 177 8.15 8.36 13.94
C GLU A 177 8.12 9.19 15.23
N SER A 178 8.27 8.53 16.36
CA SER A 178 8.43 9.21 17.65
C SER A 178 9.87 9.70 17.83
N LYS A 179 10.04 10.79 18.56
CA LYS A 179 11.36 11.25 19.02
C LYS A 179 11.75 10.58 20.34
N THR A 180 10.85 9.79 20.92
CA THR A 180 11.05 9.06 22.18
C THR A 180 11.12 7.57 21.91
N MET A 181 11.49 6.79 22.93
CA MET A 181 11.49 5.32 22.85
C MET A 181 10.10 4.70 23.01
N LEU A 182 9.08 5.51 23.32
CA LEU A 182 7.72 5.04 23.58
C LEU A 182 6.84 5.18 22.33
N THR A 183 6.01 4.18 22.12
CA THR A 183 4.93 4.25 21.13
C THR A 183 3.69 4.82 21.80
N GLU A 184 3.12 5.89 21.23
CA GLU A 184 2.03 6.66 21.80
C GLU A 184 0.93 6.89 20.76
N LEU A 185 -0.31 7.01 21.23
CA LEU A 185 -1.49 7.33 20.43
C LEU A 185 -2.01 8.70 20.83
N ASP A 186 -1.93 9.66 19.91
CA ASP A 186 -2.50 10.99 20.04
C ASP A 186 -3.70 11.17 19.12
N LEU A 187 -4.69 11.93 19.60
CA LEU A 187 -5.76 12.42 18.76
C LEU A 187 -5.54 13.91 18.54
N VAL A 188 -5.37 14.32 17.30
CA VAL A 188 -5.11 15.70 16.91
C VAL A 188 -6.14 16.20 15.92
N GLU A 189 -6.28 17.52 15.81
CA GLU A 189 -7.11 18.13 14.80
C GLU A 189 -6.48 17.94 13.41
N GLY A 190 -7.28 17.57 12.44
CA GLY A 190 -6.78 17.27 11.10
C GLY A 190 -7.88 16.82 10.16
N MET A 191 -7.53 16.69 8.90
CA MET A 191 -8.49 16.31 7.87
C MET A 191 -7.79 15.57 6.71
N GLN A 192 -8.54 14.64 6.11
CA GLN A 192 -8.16 14.02 4.83
C GLN A 192 -9.12 14.45 3.73
N PHE A 193 -8.59 14.65 2.51
CA PHE A 193 -9.38 14.82 1.31
C PHE A 193 -8.81 14.06 0.11
N ASP A 194 -9.71 13.68 -0.82
CA ASP A 194 -9.44 12.77 -1.93
C ASP A 194 -8.82 13.51 -3.13
N ARG A 195 -7.64 14.08 -2.92
CA ARG A 195 -6.79 14.67 -3.96
C ARG A 195 -5.34 14.47 -3.58
N GLY A 196 -4.55 13.93 -4.48
CA GLY A 196 -3.13 13.75 -4.29
C GLY A 196 -2.29 14.78 -5.04
N TYR A 197 -1.00 14.52 -5.12
CA TYR A 197 -0.05 15.41 -5.78
C TYR A 197 -0.33 15.53 -7.29
N VAL A 198 -0.07 16.73 -7.83
CA VAL A 198 -0.23 16.99 -9.28
C VAL A 198 0.82 16.24 -10.11
N SER A 199 1.99 15.96 -9.54
CA SER A 199 3.07 15.27 -10.21
C SER A 199 3.85 14.37 -9.25
N ALA A 200 4.18 13.16 -9.69
CA ALA A 200 5.01 12.20 -8.94
C ALA A 200 6.42 12.74 -8.59
N TYR A 201 6.95 13.67 -9.38
CA TYR A 201 8.22 14.35 -9.09
C TYR A 201 8.16 15.23 -7.82
N MET A 202 6.97 15.43 -7.25
CA MET A 202 6.78 16.13 -5.99
C MET A 202 6.84 15.20 -4.76
N CYS A 203 7.01 13.89 -4.92
CA CYS A 203 7.24 12.97 -3.82
C CYS A 203 8.55 13.27 -3.08
N THR A 204 8.57 13.06 -1.78
CA THR A 204 9.77 13.08 -0.94
C THR A 204 10.29 11.67 -0.68
N ASP A 205 9.38 10.70 -0.70
CA ASP A 205 9.65 9.27 -0.64
C ASP A 205 9.22 8.63 -1.96
N MET A 206 10.20 8.26 -2.77
CA MET A 206 9.96 7.66 -4.09
C MET A 206 9.61 6.17 -4.00
N GLU A 207 9.94 5.49 -2.90
CA GLU A 207 9.60 4.08 -2.70
C GLU A 207 8.11 3.92 -2.38
N LYS A 208 7.60 4.80 -1.52
CA LYS A 208 6.16 4.84 -1.15
C LYS A 208 5.32 5.71 -2.08
N MET A 209 5.94 6.45 -3.00
CA MET A 209 5.27 7.44 -3.85
C MET A 209 4.46 8.45 -3.02
N GLU A 210 5.06 8.95 -1.94
CA GLU A 210 4.46 9.88 -1.00
C GLU A 210 5.30 11.14 -0.82
N ALA A 211 4.65 12.23 -0.48
CA ALA A 211 5.31 13.47 -0.08
C ALA A 211 4.96 13.79 1.39
N ASN A 212 5.97 13.84 2.24
CA ASN A 212 5.85 14.17 3.65
C ASN A 212 6.47 15.55 3.92
N LEU A 213 5.65 16.47 4.41
CA LEU A 213 6.03 17.84 4.71
C LEU A 213 5.88 18.09 6.22
N ASP A 214 6.97 18.35 6.93
CA ASP A 214 6.93 18.74 8.34
C ASP A 214 6.89 20.26 8.44
N ASN A 215 5.99 20.77 9.25
CA ASN A 215 5.75 22.20 9.50
C ASN A 215 5.62 23.04 8.21
N PRO A 216 4.86 22.60 7.19
CA PRO A 216 4.73 23.35 5.96
C PRO A 216 3.91 24.63 6.14
N TYR A 217 4.18 25.61 5.28
CA TYR A 217 3.20 26.63 4.93
C TYR A 217 2.19 26.06 3.94
N ILE A 218 0.94 26.54 3.98
CA ILE A 218 -0.16 26.04 3.15
C ILE A 218 -0.81 27.21 2.42
N LEU A 219 -0.62 27.27 1.10
CA LEU A 219 -1.29 28.22 0.21
C LEU A 219 -2.59 27.62 -0.29
N ILE A 220 -3.71 28.30 -0.10
CA ILE A 220 -5.04 27.84 -0.50
C ILE A 220 -5.66 28.83 -1.48
N THR A 221 -6.03 28.37 -2.67
CA THR A 221 -6.69 29.21 -3.68
C THR A 221 -7.72 28.41 -4.49
N ASP A 222 -8.78 29.07 -4.91
CA ASP A 222 -9.76 28.53 -5.87
C ASP A 222 -9.38 28.78 -7.34
N LYS A 223 -8.23 29.45 -7.58
CA LYS A 223 -7.71 29.77 -8.91
C LYS A 223 -6.81 28.67 -9.44
N LYS A 224 -6.66 28.65 -10.77
CA LYS A 224 -5.60 27.89 -11.44
C LYS A 224 -4.29 28.66 -11.41
N ILE A 225 -3.20 27.93 -11.19
CA ILE A 225 -1.84 28.49 -11.22
C ILE A 225 -1.14 27.96 -12.47
N ALA A 226 -1.13 28.73 -13.54
CA ALA A 226 -0.46 28.37 -14.79
C ALA A 226 0.85 29.16 -15.00
N ASN A 227 0.92 30.39 -14.46
CA ASN A 227 2.08 31.27 -14.57
C ASN A 227 2.79 31.38 -13.22
N ILE A 228 4.09 31.12 -13.19
CA ILE A 228 4.90 31.20 -11.96
C ILE A 228 4.94 32.61 -11.36
N GLN A 229 4.82 33.66 -12.19
CA GLN A 229 4.84 35.05 -11.77
C GLN A 229 3.69 35.39 -10.79
N ASP A 230 2.59 34.65 -10.83
CA ASP A 230 1.44 34.90 -9.96
C ASP A 230 1.73 34.53 -8.50
N ILE A 231 2.66 33.61 -8.26
CA ILE A 231 3.04 33.14 -6.92
C ILE A 231 4.52 33.44 -6.58
N LEU A 232 5.26 34.10 -7.48
CA LEU A 232 6.68 34.36 -7.31
C LEU A 232 7.01 35.10 -6.01
N PRO A 233 6.28 36.17 -5.61
CA PRO A 233 6.59 36.90 -4.38
C PRO A 233 6.57 35.99 -3.14
N ILE A 234 5.54 35.15 -3.01
CA ILE A 234 5.43 34.26 -1.86
C ILE A 234 6.46 33.12 -1.90
N LEU A 235 6.82 32.61 -3.11
CA LEU A 235 7.89 31.62 -3.25
C LEU A 235 9.23 32.17 -2.81
N GLU A 236 9.56 33.43 -3.13
CA GLU A 236 10.80 34.06 -2.69
C GLU A 236 10.90 34.17 -1.16
N GLU A 237 9.78 34.45 -0.49
CA GLU A 237 9.72 34.50 0.97
C GLU A 237 9.92 33.11 1.58
N ILE A 238 9.25 32.09 1.04
CA ILE A 238 9.38 30.68 1.48
C ILE A 238 10.82 30.19 1.29
N VAL A 239 11.43 30.48 0.15
CA VAL A 239 12.85 30.10 -0.11
C VAL A 239 13.78 30.77 0.88
N LYS A 240 13.61 32.06 1.20
CA LYS A 240 14.44 32.78 2.18
C LYS A 240 14.35 32.17 3.58
N THR A 241 13.19 31.66 3.97
CA THR A 241 12.99 31.02 5.27
C THR A 241 13.42 29.55 5.30
N GLY A 242 13.71 28.93 4.14
CA GLY A 242 14.01 27.50 4.01
C GLY A 242 12.83 26.59 4.37
N SER A 243 11.61 27.13 4.35
CA SER A 243 10.40 26.43 4.76
C SER A 243 9.84 25.53 3.64
N LYS A 244 9.01 24.56 4.02
CA LYS A 244 8.28 23.70 3.08
C LYS A 244 6.95 24.35 2.71
N LEU A 245 6.45 24.11 1.49
CA LEU A 245 5.19 24.69 1.01
C LEU A 245 4.26 23.60 0.44
N LEU A 246 3.02 23.58 0.91
CA LEU A 246 1.90 22.90 0.25
C LEU A 246 1.08 23.93 -0.52
N ILE A 247 0.79 23.68 -1.78
CA ILE A 247 -0.11 24.48 -2.61
C ILE A 247 -1.38 23.68 -2.86
N ILE A 248 -2.52 24.21 -2.42
CA ILE A 248 -3.85 23.68 -2.71
C ILE A 248 -4.54 24.66 -3.66
N ALA A 249 -4.68 24.29 -4.93
CA ALA A 249 -5.22 25.15 -5.97
C ALA A 249 -6.25 24.40 -6.84
N GLU A 250 -7.07 25.10 -7.61
CA GLU A 250 -7.94 24.42 -8.58
C GLU A 250 -7.15 23.49 -9.49
N ASP A 251 -6.05 24.00 -10.03
CA ASP A 251 -5.04 23.22 -10.75
C ASP A 251 -3.68 23.96 -10.71
N VAL A 252 -2.59 23.20 -10.88
CA VAL A 252 -1.25 23.76 -11.10
C VAL A 252 -0.71 23.16 -12.37
N GLU A 253 -0.54 23.96 -13.41
CA GLU A 253 -0.23 23.48 -14.76
C GLU A 253 0.82 24.36 -15.47
N GLY A 254 1.20 23.94 -16.67
CA GLY A 254 2.05 24.73 -17.58
C GLY A 254 3.42 25.10 -17.02
N GLU A 255 3.79 26.37 -17.18
CA GLU A 255 5.08 26.92 -16.77
C GLU A 255 5.25 26.87 -15.24
N ALA A 256 4.19 27.15 -14.49
CA ALA A 256 4.24 27.12 -13.02
C ALA A 256 4.62 25.73 -12.50
N LEU A 257 3.95 24.69 -12.99
CA LEU A 257 4.23 23.30 -12.59
C LEU A 257 5.67 22.90 -12.93
N THR A 258 6.11 23.20 -14.15
CA THR A 258 7.46 22.85 -14.60
C THR A 258 8.52 23.54 -13.74
N THR A 259 8.33 24.82 -13.45
CA THR A 259 9.26 25.61 -12.62
C THR A 259 9.34 25.09 -11.19
N LEU A 260 8.20 24.75 -10.58
CA LEU A 260 8.14 24.18 -9.23
C LEU A 260 8.89 22.83 -9.17
N ILE A 261 8.65 21.94 -10.15
CA ILE A 261 9.31 20.62 -10.23
C ILE A 261 10.83 20.78 -10.39
N VAL A 262 11.29 21.63 -11.33
CA VAL A 262 12.73 21.84 -11.59
C VAL A 262 13.43 22.36 -10.33
N ASN A 263 12.85 23.33 -9.63
CA ASN A 263 13.45 23.89 -8.42
C ASN A 263 13.47 22.89 -7.26
N LYS A 264 12.42 22.07 -7.12
CA LYS A 264 12.40 20.98 -6.15
C LYS A 264 13.49 19.94 -6.44
N LEU A 265 13.62 19.49 -7.69
CA LEU A 265 14.65 18.51 -8.10
C LEU A 265 16.08 19.07 -7.91
N ARG A 266 16.26 20.39 -8.03
CA ARG A 266 17.54 21.07 -7.71
C ARG A 266 17.78 21.22 -6.20
N GLY A 267 16.82 20.86 -5.37
CA GLY A 267 16.91 21.04 -3.91
C GLY A 267 16.81 22.49 -3.44
N THR A 268 16.35 23.42 -4.29
CA THR A 268 16.23 24.85 -3.96
C THR A 268 15.18 25.07 -2.86
N PHE A 269 14.02 24.36 -2.94
CA PHE A 269 13.01 24.34 -1.90
C PHE A 269 12.08 23.13 -2.02
N ASN A 270 11.42 22.77 -0.91
CA ASN A 270 10.45 21.68 -0.87
C ASN A 270 9.03 22.19 -1.07
N VAL A 271 8.44 21.82 -2.20
CA VAL A 271 7.07 22.17 -2.56
C VAL A 271 6.29 20.93 -3.01
N VAL A 272 5.03 20.89 -2.62
CA VAL A 272 4.05 19.92 -3.13
C VAL A 272 2.81 20.69 -3.55
N ALA A 273 2.31 20.41 -4.74
CA ALA A 273 1.06 20.96 -5.25
C ALA A 273 0.01 19.86 -5.35
N VAL A 274 -1.19 20.14 -4.86
CA VAL A 274 -2.35 19.27 -4.91
C VAL A 274 -3.54 20.01 -5.49
N LYS A 275 -4.46 19.27 -6.13
CA LYS A 275 -5.70 19.84 -6.61
C LYS A 275 -6.69 20.06 -5.47
N ALA A 276 -7.41 21.16 -5.50
CA ALA A 276 -8.48 21.43 -4.55
C ALA A 276 -9.58 20.35 -4.61
N PRO A 277 -10.09 19.89 -3.47
CA PRO A 277 -11.15 18.89 -3.43
C PRO A 277 -12.50 19.48 -3.88
N GLY A 278 -13.35 18.65 -4.48
CA GLY A 278 -14.67 19.04 -4.96
C GLY A 278 -14.67 19.85 -6.25
N TYR A 279 -15.86 20.33 -6.63
CA TYR A 279 -16.11 21.13 -7.83
C TYR A 279 -17.12 22.24 -7.52
N GLY A 280 -17.03 23.39 -8.23
CA GLY A 280 -17.95 24.51 -8.08
C GLY A 280 -18.03 25.03 -6.64
N ASP A 281 -19.25 25.30 -6.16
CA ASP A 281 -19.46 25.85 -4.81
C ASP A 281 -19.01 24.91 -3.69
N ARG A 282 -19.05 23.59 -3.92
CA ARG A 282 -18.50 22.62 -2.96
C ARG A 282 -17.00 22.78 -2.78
N ARG A 283 -16.24 23.01 -3.85
CA ARG A 283 -14.81 23.28 -3.76
C ARG A 283 -14.54 24.47 -2.86
N LYS A 284 -15.30 25.56 -3.03
CA LYS A 284 -15.15 26.76 -2.21
C LYS A 284 -15.40 26.47 -0.73
N GLU A 285 -16.45 25.71 -0.43
CA GLU A 285 -16.76 25.34 0.94
C GLU A 285 -15.71 24.42 1.57
N MET A 286 -15.19 23.44 0.81
CA MET A 286 -14.11 22.58 1.29
C MET A 286 -12.80 23.36 1.47
N LEU A 287 -12.48 24.31 0.59
CA LEU A 287 -11.31 25.18 0.77
C LEU A 287 -11.45 26.06 2.02
N LYS A 288 -12.65 26.56 2.34
CA LYS A 288 -12.91 27.27 3.60
C LYS A 288 -12.73 26.37 4.82
N ASP A 289 -13.18 25.12 4.76
CA ASP A 289 -13.00 24.16 5.84
C ASP A 289 -11.51 23.89 6.10
N ILE A 290 -10.70 23.68 5.03
CA ILE A 290 -9.25 23.51 5.12
C ILE A 290 -8.57 24.79 5.64
N ALA A 291 -9.01 25.95 5.18
CA ALA A 291 -8.45 27.23 5.61
C ALA A 291 -8.65 27.47 7.11
N ILE A 292 -9.85 27.21 7.63
CA ILE A 292 -10.16 27.32 9.05
C ILE A 292 -9.32 26.34 9.88
N LEU A 293 -9.19 25.09 9.41
CA LEU A 293 -8.38 24.08 10.08
C LEU A 293 -6.90 24.49 10.19
N THR A 294 -6.37 25.15 9.17
CA THR A 294 -4.94 25.48 9.07
C THR A 294 -4.60 26.92 9.44
N GLY A 295 -5.61 27.75 9.71
CA GLY A 295 -5.44 29.18 9.97
C GLY A 295 -5.09 29.98 8.70
N ALA A 296 -5.43 29.46 7.51
CA ALA A 296 -5.18 30.11 6.24
C ALA A 296 -6.29 31.08 5.84
N THR A 297 -5.97 31.96 4.91
CA THR A 297 -6.98 32.73 4.14
C THR A 297 -7.08 32.13 2.73
N VAL A 298 -8.31 31.84 2.27
CA VAL A 298 -8.53 31.39 0.89
C VAL A 298 -8.31 32.56 -0.06
N ILE A 299 -7.33 32.45 -0.95
CA ILE A 299 -7.05 33.47 -1.96
C ILE A 299 -8.02 33.30 -3.13
N SER A 300 -9.03 34.14 -3.22
CA SER A 300 -10.04 34.10 -4.27
C SER A 300 -10.49 35.52 -4.69
N GLU A 301 -11.05 35.61 -5.90
CA GLU A 301 -11.61 36.88 -6.39
C GLU A 301 -12.82 37.35 -5.60
N GLU A 302 -13.61 36.43 -5.04
CA GLU A 302 -14.77 36.75 -4.22
C GLU A 302 -14.40 37.52 -2.94
N VAL A 303 -13.20 37.24 -2.41
CA VAL A 303 -12.66 37.94 -1.22
C VAL A 303 -11.83 39.17 -1.62
N GLY A 304 -11.65 39.40 -2.93
CA GLY A 304 -10.88 40.53 -3.45
C GLY A 304 -9.35 40.34 -3.30
N LEU A 305 -8.88 39.11 -3.12
CA LEU A 305 -7.46 38.81 -2.97
C LEU A 305 -6.85 38.27 -4.27
N GLU A 306 -5.66 38.76 -4.62
CA GLU A 306 -4.89 38.28 -5.74
C GLU A 306 -3.68 37.45 -5.28
N LEU A 307 -3.32 36.41 -6.05
CA LEU A 307 -2.17 35.56 -5.75
C LEU A 307 -0.85 36.34 -5.64
N LYS A 308 -0.71 37.42 -6.43
CA LYS A 308 0.49 38.27 -6.43
C LYS A 308 0.68 39.10 -5.15
N GLU A 309 -0.42 39.32 -4.43
CA GLU A 309 -0.43 40.10 -3.19
C GLU A 309 -0.41 39.22 -1.94
N THR A 310 -0.27 37.90 -2.12
CA THR A 310 -0.25 36.95 -1.02
C THR A 310 1.00 37.12 -0.16
N THR A 311 0.83 37.21 1.15
CA THR A 311 1.89 37.29 2.16
C THR A 311 1.92 36.02 3.02
N LEU A 312 2.98 35.84 3.81
CA LEU A 312 3.11 34.70 4.74
C LEU A 312 1.95 34.64 5.75
N ASP A 313 1.39 35.78 6.13
CA ASP A 313 0.26 35.86 7.09
C ASP A 313 -1.05 35.28 6.52
N SER A 314 -1.16 35.22 5.20
CA SER A 314 -2.30 34.60 4.52
C SER A 314 -2.18 33.08 4.40
N LEU A 315 -1.00 32.54 4.66
CA LEU A 315 -0.74 31.11 4.56
C LEU A 315 -1.12 30.38 5.84
N GLY A 316 -1.74 29.22 5.66
CA GLY A 316 -1.98 28.30 6.77
C GLY A 316 -0.73 27.54 7.19
N ARG A 317 -0.85 26.87 8.32
CA ARG A 317 0.19 26.01 8.89
C ARG A 317 -0.40 24.70 9.38
N ALA A 318 0.39 23.67 9.36
CA ALA A 318 0.10 22.40 10.02
C ALA A 318 1.42 21.80 10.57
N LYS A 319 1.32 20.88 11.52
CA LYS A 319 2.48 20.19 12.05
C LYS A 319 3.09 19.24 11.02
N SER A 320 2.26 18.47 10.33
CA SER A 320 2.67 17.65 9.18
C SER A 320 1.59 17.57 8.12
N VAL A 321 2.02 17.33 6.87
CA VAL A 321 1.13 17.01 5.74
C VAL A 321 1.69 15.81 5.00
N LYS A 322 0.84 14.82 4.78
CA LYS A 322 1.15 13.62 4.00
C LYS A 322 0.32 13.63 2.72
N VAL A 323 0.98 13.57 1.56
CA VAL A 323 0.33 13.56 0.26
C VAL A 323 0.70 12.28 -0.48
N SER A 324 -0.29 11.50 -0.84
CA SER A 324 -0.17 10.33 -1.72
C SER A 324 -0.64 10.66 -3.14
N LYS A 325 -0.72 9.67 -3.99
CA LYS A 325 -1.24 9.82 -5.35
C LYS A 325 -2.71 10.26 -5.39
N GLU A 326 -3.51 9.86 -4.41
CA GLU A 326 -4.96 10.04 -4.41
C GLU A 326 -5.47 10.89 -3.25
N ASN A 327 -4.72 10.97 -2.15
CA ASN A 327 -5.15 11.59 -0.91
C ASN A 327 -4.14 12.58 -0.36
N THR A 328 -4.65 13.60 0.33
CA THR A 328 -3.88 14.54 1.15
C THR A 328 -4.42 14.50 2.58
N ILE A 329 -3.53 14.31 3.55
CA ILE A 329 -3.82 14.30 4.98
C ILE A 329 -3.11 15.48 5.62
N ILE A 330 -3.86 16.36 6.27
CA ILE A 330 -3.35 17.46 7.08
C ILE A 330 -3.46 17.02 8.54
N VAL A 331 -2.34 17.03 9.25
CA VAL A 331 -2.25 16.58 10.63
C VAL A 331 -1.90 17.76 11.51
N ASP A 332 -2.67 17.97 12.58
CA ASP A 332 -2.46 19.02 13.56
C ASP A 332 -2.39 20.41 12.89
N GLY A 333 -3.51 20.80 12.27
CA GLY A 333 -3.67 22.13 11.67
C GLY A 333 -3.61 23.21 12.75
N LEU A 334 -2.91 24.31 12.47
CA LEU A 334 -2.70 25.39 13.43
C LEU A 334 -3.77 26.49 13.37
N GLY A 335 -5.00 26.16 12.96
CA GLY A 335 -6.17 27.03 13.04
C GLY A 335 -6.67 27.21 14.48
N GLU A 336 -7.37 28.30 14.74
CA GLU A 336 -7.95 28.55 16.05
C GLU A 336 -9.11 27.57 16.33
N LYS A 337 -9.05 26.88 17.47
CA LYS A 337 -10.05 25.86 17.85
C LYS A 337 -11.47 26.44 17.87
N GLN A 338 -11.62 27.68 18.34
CA GLN A 338 -12.90 28.38 18.36
C GLN A 338 -13.52 28.52 16.95
N ASP A 339 -12.69 28.78 15.94
CA ASP A 339 -13.16 28.93 14.56
C ASP A 339 -13.55 27.58 13.96
N ILE A 340 -12.81 26.52 14.30
CA ILE A 340 -13.15 25.14 13.92
C ILE A 340 -14.49 24.73 14.55
N ASP A 341 -14.68 24.96 15.85
CA ASP A 341 -15.94 24.66 16.56
C ASP A 341 -17.12 25.45 15.98
N ASN A 342 -16.92 26.72 15.68
CA ASN A 342 -17.92 27.59 15.02
C ASN A 342 -18.29 27.02 13.65
N ARG A 343 -17.31 26.58 12.87
CA ARG A 343 -17.55 26.01 11.55
C ARG A 343 -18.29 24.67 11.63
N VAL A 344 -17.95 23.81 12.57
CA VAL A 344 -18.67 22.56 12.85
C VAL A 344 -20.14 22.86 13.21
N ALA A 345 -20.39 23.87 14.06
CA ALA A 345 -21.76 24.29 14.42
C ALA A 345 -22.54 24.81 13.20
N GLN A 346 -21.91 25.60 12.33
CA GLN A 346 -22.49 26.07 11.09
C GLN A 346 -22.90 24.92 10.15
N ILE A 347 -22.02 23.94 9.93
CA ILE A 347 -22.31 22.78 9.08
C ILE A 347 -23.46 21.94 9.68
N LYS A 348 -23.50 21.77 11.01
CA LYS A 348 -24.62 21.09 11.70
C LYS A 348 -25.95 21.81 11.48
N ALA A 349 -25.96 23.13 11.54
CA ALA A 349 -27.17 23.90 11.27
C ALA A 349 -27.63 23.73 9.81
N GLN A 350 -26.73 23.84 8.85
CA GLN A 350 -27.02 23.59 7.43
C GLN A 350 -27.56 22.18 7.17
N LEU A 351 -27.00 21.18 7.84
CA LEU A 351 -27.47 19.79 7.78
C LEU A 351 -28.92 19.65 8.28
N ALA A 352 -29.25 20.31 9.39
CA ALA A 352 -30.60 20.29 9.97
C ALA A 352 -31.64 21.00 9.10
N GLU A 353 -31.28 22.07 8.41
CA GLU A 353 -32.15 22.86 7.54
C GLU A 353 -32.29 22.24 6.13
N SER A 354 -31.36 21.39 5.71
CA SER A 354 -31.37 20.79 4.37
C SER A 354 -32.55 19.82 4.21
N THR A 355 -33.24 19.93 3.07
CA THR A 355 -34.34 19.03 2.67
C THR A 355 -33.89 17.99 1.62
N SER A 356 -32.72 18.17 1.01
CA SER A 356 -32.14 17.30 -0.01
C SER A 356 -31.32 16.21 0.65
N ASP A 357 -31.64 14.95 0.39
CA ASP A 357 -30.86 13.81 0.92
C ASP A 357 -29.41 13.82 0.42
N PHE A 358 -29.20 14.25 -0.81
CA PHE A 358 -27.88 14.42 -1.39
C PHE A 358 -27.04 15.52 -0.67
N ASP A 359 -27.65 16.66 -0.35
CA ASP A 359 -26.96 17.73 0.38
C ASP A 359 -26.70 17.32 1.83
N LYS A 360 -27.64 16.60 2.45
CA LYS A 360 -27.43 16.03 3.79
C LYS A 360 -26.23 15.11 3.85
N GLU A 361 -26.11 14.19 2.87
CA GLU A 361 -24.94 13.29 2.77
C GLU A 361 -23.63 14.10 2.67
N LYS A 362 -23.61 15.17 1.88
CA LYS A 362 -22.42 16.00 1.72
C LYS A 362 -22.08 16.86 2.95
N PHE A 363 -23.08 17.35 3.66
CA PHE A 363 -22.85 18.01 4.95
C PHE A 363 -22.34 17.03 6.00
N GLN A 364 -22.86 15.80 6.03
CA GLN A 364 -22.36 14.75 6.91
C GLN A 364 -20.90 14.39 6.60
N GLU A 365 -20.53 14.23 5.32
CA GLU A 365 -19.16 13.99 4.88
C GLU A 365 -18.21 15.12 5.35
N ARG A 366 -18.57 16.38 5.14
CA ARG A 366 -17.76 17.53 5.58
C ARG A 366 -17.65 17.60 7.11
N LEU A 367 -18.77 17.34 7.80
CA LEU A 367 -18.79 17.32 9.27
C LEU A 367 -17.86 16.23 9.80
N ALA A 368 -17.94 15.02 9.25
CA ALA A 368 -17.08 13.90 9.65
C ALA A 368 -15.60 14.23 9.42
N LYS A 369 -15.25 14.82 8.27
CA LYS A 369 -13.86 15.22 7.95
C LYS A 369 -13.32 16.31 8.88
N LEU A 370 -14.14 17.27 9.27
CA LEU A 370 -13.68 18.39 10.11
C LEU A 370 -13.70 18.06 11.61
N SER A 371 -14.68 17.26 12.07
CA SER A 371 -14.83 16.91 13.49
C SER A 371 -14.21 15.58 13.89
N GLY A 372 -13.86 14.72 12.94
CA GLY A 372 -13.34 13.37 13.20
C GLY A 372 -11.91 13.36 13.73
N GLY A 373 -11.14 14.40 13.48
CA GLY A 373 -9.73 14.48 13.85
C GLY A 373 -8.86 13.46 13.09
N VAL A 374 -7.60 13.40 13.46
CA VAL A 374 -6.62 12.42 13.00
C VAL A 374 -6.02 11.71 14.21
N ALA A 375 -6.11 10.39 14.26
CA ALA A 375 -5.35 9.62 15.24
C ALA A 375 -3.92 9.43 14.72
N VAL A 376 -2.94 9.86 15.50
CA VAL A 376 -1.52 9.76 15.17
C VAL A 376 -0.89 8.72 16.07
N ILE A 377 -0.47 7.60 15.50
CA ILE A 377 0.33 6.61 16.21
C ILE A 377 1.80 6.99 16.00
N ARG A 378 2.46 7.43 17.07
CA ARG A 378 3.90 7.72 17.05
C ARG A 378 4.67 6.51 17.51
N VAL A 379 5.40 5.91 16.58
CA VAL A 379 6.17 4.68 16.83
C VAL A 379 7.53 5.06 17.39
N GLY A 380 7.82 4.60 18.61
CA GLY A 380 9.10 4.78 19.29
C GLY A 380 9.88 3.48 19.36
N ALA A 381 11.21 3.56 19.29
CA ALA A 381 12.11 2.44 19.50
C ALA A 381 13.51 2.92 19.93
N ALA A 382 14.35 2.00 20.40
CA ALA A 382 15.69 2.33 20.85
C ALA A 382 16.67 2.62 19.70
N THR A 383 16.43 2.04 18.52
CA THR A 383 17.27 2.19 17.33
C THR A 383 16.44 2.56 16.10
N GLU A 384 17.06 3.20 15.13
CA GLU A 384 16.42 3.57 13.86
C GLU A 384 15.95 2.33 13.08
N THR A 385 16.72 1.25 13.12
CA THR A 385 16.36 -0.02 12.44
C THR A 385 15.09 -0.63 13.05
N GLU A 386 15.03 -0.70 14.40
CA GLU A 386 13.85 -1.20 15.12
C GLU A 386 12.63 -0.31 14.88
N MET A 387 12.81 1.01 14.88
CA MET A 387 11.73 1.97 14.64
C MET A 387 11.12 1.81 13.23
N LYS A 388 11.97 1.66 12.21
CA LYS A 388 11.52 1.44 10.83
C LYS A 388 10.75 0.13 10.68
N GLU A 389 11.24 -0.93 11.29
CA GLU A 389 10.59 -2.24 11.27
C GLU A 389 9.23 -2.19 12.00
N ALA A 390 9.18 -1.61 13.21
CA ALA A 390 7.95 -1.45 13.97
C ALA A 390 6.92 -0.57 13.24
N LYS A 391 7.37 0.47 12.52
CA LYS A 391 6.50 1.32 11.70
C LYS A 391 5.87 0.55 10.55
N LEU A 392 6.65 -0.26 9.81
CA LEU A 392 6.14 -1.09 8.72
C LEU A 392 5.10 -2.09 9.22
N ARG A 393 5.38 -2.80 10.31
CA ARG A 393 4.41 -3.71 10.95
C ARG A 393 3.12 -3.02 11.35
N MET A 394 3.21 -1.80 11.87
CA MET A 394 2.03 -1.03 12.28
C MET A 394 1.21 -0.56 11.06
N GLU A 395 1.88 -0.18 9.96
CA GLU A 395 1.24 0.15 8.69
C GLU A 395 0.46 -1.06 8.14
N ASP A 396 1.06 -2.26 8.15
CA ASP A 396 0.41 -3.50 7.73
C ASP A 396 -0.81 -3.84 8.61
N ALA A 397 -0.65 -3.73 9.94
CA ALA A 397 -1.74 -3.98 10.89
C ALA A 397 -2.93 -3.03 10.66
N LEU A 398 -2.67 -1.74 10.44
CA LEU A 398 -3.70 -0.75 10.15
C LEU A 398 -4.43 -1.06 8.83
N ASN A 399 -3.67 -1.40 7.78
CA ASN A 399 -4.22 -1.73 6.47
C ASN A 399 -5.04 -3.03 6.50
N ALA A 400 -4.53 -4.08 7.16
CA ALA A 400 -5.26 -5.32 7.39
C ALA A 400 -6.59 -5.08 8.14
N THR A 401 -6.56 -4.21 9.13
CA THR A 401 -7.76 -3.86 9.90
C THR A 401 -8.79 -3.13 9.05
N ARG A 402 -8.36 -2.16 8.23
CA ARG A 402 -9.25 -1.48 7.26
C ARG A 402 -9.85 -2.46 6.27
N ALA A 403 -9.03 -3.34 5.70
CA ALA A 403 -9.50 -4.38 4.78
C ALA A 403 -10.52 -5.32 5.42
N ALA A 404 -10.36 -5.64 6.71
CA ALA A 404 -11.29 -6.47 7.47
C ALA A 404 -12.61 -5.73 7.79
N VAL A 405 -12.57 -4.43 8.05
CA VAL A 405 -13.79 -3.60 8.21
C VAL A 405 -14.59 -3.54 6.90
N GLU A 406 -13.90 -3.47 5.76
CA GLU A 406 -14.55 -3.36 4.44
C GLU A 406 -15.24 -4.66 4.00
N GLU A 407 -14.59 -5.82 4.11
CA GLU A 407 -15.07 -7.08 3.54
C GLU A 407 -15.21 -8.22 4.57
N GLY A 408 -15.01 -7.93 5.85
CA GLY A 408 -15.13 -8.94 6.90
C GLY A 408 -13.86 -9.78 7.09
N ILE A 409 -13.99 -10.77 7.95
CA ILE A 409 -12.94 -11.67 8.41
C ILE A 409 -13.24 -13.12 8.07
N ILE A 410 -12.20 -13.92 7.91
CA ILE A 410 -12.24 -15.34 7.62
C ILE A 410 -11.25 -16.08 8.53
N SER A 411 -11.29 -17.41 8.50
CA SER A 411 -10.28 -18.25 9.18
C SER A 411 -8.90 -17.97 8.60
N GLY A 412 -7.95 -17.57 9.47
CA GLY A 412 -6.60 -17.16 9.08
C GLY A 412 -5.62 -18.31 8.84
N GLY A 413 -4.33 -17.94 8.73
CA GLY A 413 -3.25 -18.90 8.60
C GLY A 413 -3.30 -19.77 7.33
N GLY A 414 -3.89 -19.27 6.26
CA GLY A 414 -4.05 -20.01 5.00
C GLY A 414 -5.18 -21.07 5.01
N SER A 415 -5.89 -21.22 6.13
CA SER A 415 -6.96 -22.22 6.28
C SER A 415 -8.15 -21.95 5.35
N ALA A 416 -8.49 -20.69 5.12
CA ALA A 416 -9.57 -20.30 4.21
C ALA A 416 -9.32 -20.79 2.77
N TYR A 417 -8.08 -20.78 2.29
CA TYR A 417 -7.75 -21.32 0.97
C TYR A 417 -8.00 -22.83 0.90
N ILE A 418 -7.65 -23.57 1.97
CA ILE A 418 -7.88 -25.01 2.06
C ILE A 418 -9.38 -25.32 2.06
N HIS A 419 -10.19 -24.52 2.75
CA HIS A 419 -11.65 -24.72 2.75
C HIS A 419 -12.28 -24.33 1.41
N ALA A 420 -11.79 -23.25 0.75
CA ALA A 420 -12.22 -22.84 -0.59
C ALA A 420 -11.87 -23.89 -1.66
N SER A 421 -10.84 -24.70 -1.45
CA SER A 421 -10.45 -25.77 -2.38
C SER A 421 -11.58 -26.75 -2.67
N LYS A 422 -12.48 -27.02 -1.72
CA LYS A 422 -13.64 -27.90 -1.89
C LYS A 422 -14.61 -27.41 -2.98
N ALA A 423 -14.75 -26.10 -3.14
CA ALA A 423 -15.57 -25.52 -4.21
C ALA A 423 -14.87 -25.68 -5.59
N VAL A 424 -13.55 -25.50 -5.61
CA VAL A 424 -12.74 -25.70 -6.82
C VAL A 424 -12.73 -27.18 -7.24
N GLU A 425 -12.67 -28.14 -6.30
CA GLU A 425 -12.77 -29.57 -6.59
C GLU A 425 -14.08 -29.92 -7.32
N LYS A 426 -15.20 -29.35 -6.87
CA LYS A 426 -16.51 -29.52 -7.54
C LYS A 426 -16.51 -28.92 -8.95
N LEU A 427 -15.90 -27.75 -9.13
CA LEU A 427 -15.74 -27.14 -10.46
C LEU A 427 -14.93 -28.05 -11.40
N ILE A 428 -13.83 -28.66 -10.92
CA ILE A 428 -12.97 -29.54 -11.68
C ILE A 428 -13.73 -30.74 -12.27
N GLU A 429 -14.76 -31.24 -11.60
CA GLU A 429 -15.60 -32.33 -12.09
C GLU A 429 -16.38 -31.92 -13.37
N THR A 430 -16.65 -30.64 -13.56
CA THR A 430 -17.39 -30.09 -14.71
C THR A 430 -16.50 -29.68 -15.88
N LEU A 431 -15.16 -29.70 -15.70
CA LEU A 431 -14.19 -29.27 -16.69
C LEU A 431 -13.52 -30.46 -17.38
N GLU A 432 -13.06 -30.23 -18.62
CA GLU A 432 -12.38 -31.25 -19.42
C GLU A 432 -11.02 -30.75 -19.97
N GLY A 433 -10.15 -31.68 -20.38
CA GLY A 433 -8.88 -31.38 -21.04
C GLY A 433 -7.98 -30.43 -20.26
N ASP A 434 -7.32 -29.52 -20.98
CA ASP A 434 -6.37 -28.56 -20.41
C ASP A 434 -7.03 -27.48 -19.53
N GLU A 435 -8.33 -27.24 -19.69
CA GLU A 435 -9.07 -26.36 -18.80
C GLU A 435 -9.18 -26.99 -17.39
N LYS A 436 -9.42 -28.30 -17.32
CA LYS A 436 -9.37 -29.07 -16.09
C LYS A 436 -7.97 -29.05 -15.46
N THR A 437 -6.92 -29.14 -16.29
CA THR A 437 -5.54 -29.04 -15.85
C THR A 437 -5.27 -27.66 -15.23
N GLY A 438 -5.74 -26.58 -15.85
CA GLY A 438 -5.62 -25.23 -15.32
C GLY A 438 -6.28 -25.05 -13.94
N ALA A 439 -7.48 -25.61 -13.76
CA ALA A 439 -8.16 -25.58 -12.45
C ALA A 439 -7.41 -26.43 -11.39
N LYS A 440 -6.80 -27.56 -11.77
CA LYS A 440 -5.96 -28.37 -10.86
C LYS A 440 -4.68 -27.66 -10.44
N ILE A 441 -4.06 -26.86 -11.31
CA ILE A 441 -2.88 -26.05 -10.97
C ILE A 441 -3.26 -25.07 -9.85
N LEU A 442 -4.37 -24.35 -9.99
CA LEU A 442 -4.82 -23.44 -8.95
C LEU A 442 -5.22 -24.18 -7.67
N LEU A 443 -5.92 -25.30 -7.76
CA LEU A 443 -6.28 -26.13 -6.61
C LEU A 443 -5.04 -26.51 -5.79
N LYS A 444 -3.96 -26.91 -6.46
CA LYS A 444 -2.69 -27.26 -5.81
C LYS A 444 -2.03 -26.03 -5.18
N ALA A 445 -2.09 -24.88 -5.83
CA ALA A 445 -1.52 -23.65 -5.31
C ALA A 445 -2.23 -23.13 -4.05
N LEU A 446 -3.54 -23.41 -3.87
CA LEU A 446 -4.27 -23.03 -2.65
C LEU A 446 -3.70 -23.67 -1.37
N GLU A 447 -2.95 -24.76 -1.50
CA GLU A 447 -2.28 -25.42 -0.35
C GLU A 447 -1.00 -24.67 0.09
N ALA A 448 -0.38 -23.90 -0.81
CA ALA A 448 0.95 -23.35 -0.62
C ALA A 448 1.10 -22.41 0.58
N PRO A 449 0.15 -21.50 0.92
CA PRO A 449 0.28 -20.64 2.08
C PRO A 449 0.35 -21.42 3.41
N LEU A 450 -0.59 -22.33 3.66
CA LEU A 450 -0.58 -23.15 4.88
C LEU A 450 0.64 -24.08 4.92
N PHE A 451 1.01 -24.69 3.79
CA PHE A 451 2.19 -25.49 3.66
C PHE A 451 3.45 -24.70 4.07
N CYS A 452 3.61 -23.49 3.55
CA CYS A 452 4.75 -22.62 3.84
C CYS A 452 4.79 -22.20 5.33
N ILE A 453 3.64 -21.86 5.93
CA ILE A 453 3.54 -21.55 7.36
C ILE A 453 4.01 -22.71 8.22
N ALA A 454 3.59 -23.94 7.87
CA ALA A 454 4.01 -25.15 8.58
C ALA A 454 5.52 -25.44 8.43
N GLU A 455 6.06 -25.32 7.21
CA GLU A 455 7.50 -25.46 6.94
C GLU A 455 8.35 -24.45 7.72
N ASN A 456 7.92 -23.18 7.76
CA ASN A 456 8.60 -22.14 8.53
C ASN A 456 8.54 -22.41 10.05
N ALA A 457 7.53 -23.16 10.50
CA ALA A 457 7.44 -23.64 11.88
C ALA A 457 8.30 -24.90 12.16
N GLY A 458 8.96 -25.44 11.13
CA GLY A 458 9.77 -26.67 11.24
C GLY A 458 8.96 -27.96 11.23
N LEU A 459 7.72 -27.90 10.71
CA LEU A 459 6.78 -29.02 10.66
C LEU A 459 6.60 -29.54 9.23
N GLU A 460 6.10 -30.76 9.08
CA GLU A 460 5.80 -31.36 7.77
C GLU A 460 4.51 -30.77 7.19
N GLY A 461 4.64 -29.81 6.24
CA GLY A 461 3.53 -29.05 5.68
C GLY A 461 2.47 -29.93 5.00
N SER A 462 2.87 -31.02 4.33
CA SER A 462 1.95 -31.92 3.65
C SER A 462 0.98 -32.62 4.61
N VAL A 463 1.44 -33.00 5.78
CA VAL A 463 0.61 -33.62 6.84
C VAL A 463 -0.37 -32.63 7.41
N ILE A 464 0.08 -31.40 7.66
CA ILE A 464 -0.79 -30.32 8.18
C ILE A 464 -1.91 -30.00 7.19
N VAL A 465 -1.57 -29.77 5.92
CA VAL A 465 -2.54 -29.50 4.86
C VAL A 465 -3.57 -30.62 4.74
N SER A 466 -3.13 -31.89 4.75
CA SER A 466 -4.05 -33.04 4.66
C SER A 466 -5.07 -33.06 5.81
N LYS A 467 -4.61 -32.82 7.05
CA LYS A 467 -5.49 -32.80 8.23
C LYS A 467 -6.49 -31.64 8.20
N VAL A 468 -6.06 -30.45 7.73
CA VAL A 468 -6.99 -29.29 7.61
C VAL A 468 -8.00 -29.51 6.50
N LYS A 469 -7.67 -30.20 5.41
CA LYS A 469 -8.64 -30.59 4.36
C LYS A 469 -9.76 -31.47 4.88
N GLU A 470 -9.43 -32.41 5.79
CA GLU A 470 -10.39 -33.32 6.40
C GLU A 470 -11.21 -32.65 7.51
N ALA A 471 -10.75 -31.53 8.03
CA ALA A 471 -11.40 -30.83 9.12
C ALA A 471 -12.70 -30.11 8.69
N LYS A 472 -13.49 -29.73 9.69
CA LYS A 472 -14.67 -28.88 9.48
C LYS A 472 -14.27 -27.50 9.01
N GLU A 473 -15.13 -26.83 8.27
CA GLU A 473 -14.97 -25.44 7.90
C GLU A 473 -14.72 -24.56 9.13
N GLY A 474 -13.78 -23.61 9.03
CA GLY A 474 -13.32 -22.77 10.14
C GLY A 474 -12.23 -23.37 11.02
N VAL A 475 -11.97 -24.68 10.95
CA VAL A 475 -10.86 -25.31 11.66
C VAL A 475 -9.58 -25.22 10.82
N GLY A 476 -8.50 -24.76 11.45
CA GLY A 476 -7.19 -24.63 10.84
C GLY A 476 -6.10 -25.08 11.81
N PHE A 477 -4.85 -24.74 11.46
CA PHE A 477 -3.68 -25.07 12.25
C PHE A 477 -3.04 -23.82 12.84
N ASP A 478 -3.02 -23.73 14.18
CA ASP A 478 -2.24 -22.72 14.91
C ASP A 478 -0.76 -23.14 14.92
N ALA A 479 0.02 -22.55 14.04
CA ALA A 479 1.45 -22.88 13.88
C ALA A 479 2.32 -22.37 15.05
N PHE A 480 1.80 -21.47 15.90
CA PHE A 480 2.49 -21.01 17.09
C PHE A 480 2.39 -22.04 18.22
N LYS A 481 1.17 -22.55 18.48
CA LYS A 481 0.90 -23.56 19.53
C LYS A 481 1.01 -24.99 19.01
N GLU A 482 1.07 -25.20 17.70
CA GLU A 482 1.12 -26.50 17.03
C GLU A 482 -0.14 -27.34 17.26
N GLU A 483 -1.31 -26.70 17.28
CA GLU A 483 -2.61 -27.32 17.56
C GLU A 483 -3.62 -27.05 16.43
N TYR A 484 -4.59 -27.96 16.26
CA TYR A 484 -5.73 -27.78 15.36
C TYR A 484 -6.88 -27.13 16.14
N VAL A 485 -7.29 -25.93 15.71
CA VAL A 485 -8.26 -25.11 16.44
C VAL A 485 -9.31 -24.51 15.51
N ASP A 486 -10.44 -24.08 16.07
CA ASP A 486 -11.36 -23.16 15.40
C ASP A 486 -10.66 -21.79 15.31
N MET A 487 -10.28 -21.41 14.10
CA MET A 487 -9.40 -20.26 13.87
C MET A 487 -10.04 -18.95 14.33
N ILE A 488 -11.33 -18.75 14.02
CA ILE A 488 -12.05 -17.52 14.39
C ILE A 488 -12.17 -17.41 15.91
N LYS A 489 -12.58 -18.48 16.60
CA LYS A 489 -12.68 -18.48 18.07
C LYS A 489 -11.33 -18.34 18.77
N SER A 490 -10.28 -18.85 18.15
CA SER A 490 -8.91 -18.72 18.67
C SER A 490 -8.29 -17.36 18.37
N GLY A 491 -8.99 -16.48 17.64
CA GLY A 491 -8.55 -15.16 17.28
C GLY A 491 -7.51 -15.12 16.14
N ILE A 492 -7.38 -16.21 15.37
CA ILE A 492 -6.49 -16.28 14.20
C ILE A 492 -7.33 -15.95 12.97
N LEU A 493 -7.32 -14.66 12.61
CA LEU A 493 -8.24 -14.06 11.64
C LEU A 493 -7.44 -13.43 10.49
N ASP A 494 -7.90 -13.65 9.25
CA ASP A 494 -7.39 -12.93 8.08
C ASP A 494 -8.52 -12.07 7.48
N PRO A 495 -8.21 -10.87 6.94
CA PRO A 495 -9.19 -10.09 6.20
C PRO A 495 -9.56 -10.78 4.89
N ALA A 496 -10.86 -10.89 4.60
CA ALA A 496 -11.34 -11.51 3.36
C ALA A 496 -10.81 -10.78 2.12
N LYS A 497 -10.74 -9.45 2.15
CA LYS A 497 -10.19 -8.60 1.09
C LYS A 497 -8.73 -8.92 0.79
N VAL A 498 -7.89 -9.09 1.81
CA VAL A 498 -6.47 -9.44 1.68
C VAL A 498 -6.33 -10.80 1.00
N THR A 499 -7.03 -11.82 1.53
CA THR A 499 -6.97 -13.20 1.04
C THR A 499 -7.41 -13.31 -0.43
N ARG A 500 -8.57 -12.71 -0.79
CA ARG A 500 -9.03 -12.76 -2.18
C ARG A 500 -8.15 -11.98 -3.14
N SER A 501 -7.66 -10.80 -2.73
CA SER A 501 -6.80 -9.95 -3.58
C SER A 501 -5.46 -10.62 -3.87
N ALA A 502 -4.86 -11.27 -2.86
CA ALA A 502 -3.64 -12.05 -3.02
C ALA A 502 -3.83 -13.17 -4.07
N LEU A 503 -4.95 -13.93 -3.99
CA LEU A 503 -5.25 -14.98 -4.96
C LEU A 503 -5.50 -14.46 -6.37
N GLN A 504 -6.25 -13.37 -6.51
CA GLN A 504 -6.56 -12.77 -7.81
C GLN A 504 -5.31 -12.22 -8.50
N ASN A 505 -4.47 -11.47 -7.77
CA ASN A 505 -3.23 -10.90 -8.30
C ASN A 505 -2.22 -11.99 -8.68
N ALA A 506 -2.04 -13.00 -7.82
CA ALA A 506 -1.21 -14.16 -8.08
C ALA A 506 -1.67 -14.91 -9.35
N THR A 507 -2.98 -15.18 -9.47
CA THR A 507 -3.54 -15.87 -10.64
C THR A 507 -3.39 -15.04 -11.92
N SER A 508 -3.58 -13.73 -11.85
CA SER A 508 -3.45 -12.82 -13.00
C SER A 508 -2.05 -12.88 -13.61
N VAL A 509 -1.02 -12.71 -12.78
CA VAL A 509 0.37 -12.71 -13.24
C VAL A 509 0.82 -14.12 -13.62
N ALA A 510 0.56 -15.13 -12.78
CA ALA A 510 0.96 -16.51 -13.06
C ALA A 510 0.35 -17.01 -14.37
N SER A 511 -0.97 -16.81 -14.57
CA SER A 511 -1.64 -17.27 -15.80
C SER A 511 -1.14 -16.55 -17.06
N THR A 512 -0.69 -15.30 -16.93
CA THR A 512 -0.12 -14.53 -18.05
C THR A 512 1.31 -15.01 -18.35
N LEU A 513 2.15 -15.21 -17.32
CA LEU A 513 3.52 -15.73 -17.47
C LEU A 513 3.52 -17.11 -18.15
N LEU A 514 2.58 -17.98 -17.77
CA LEU A 514 2.47 -19.33 -18.34
C LEU A 514 2.15 -19.33 -19.86
N THR A 515 1.62 -18.24 -20.41
CA THR A 515 1.39 -18.10 -21.85
C THR A 515 2.59 -17.58 -22.63
N THR A 516 3.73 -17.30 -21.96
CA THR A 516 4.93 -16.73 -22.57
C THR A 516 5.69 -17.80 -23.34
N GLU A 517 6.07 -17.49 -24.60
CA GLU A 517 6.86 -18.35 -25.47
C GLU A 517 8.26 -17.78 -25.75
N SER A 518 8.39 -16.45 -25.74
CA SER A 518 9.67 -15.78 -25.99
C SER A 518 9.88 -14.63 -25.00
N VAL A 519 11.15 -14.40 -24.66
CA VAL A 519 11.57 -13.28 -23.80
C VAL A 519 12.65 -12.49 -24.50
N VAL A 520 12.55 -11.17 -24.47
CA VAL A 520 13.42 -10.22 -25.17
C VAL A 520 14.10 -9.30 -24.17
N ALA A 521 15.41 -9.38 -24.03
CA ALA A 521 16.21 -8.54 -23.15
C ALA A 521 17.08 -7.54 -23.91
N ASN A 522 17.47 -6.47 -23.24
CA ASN A 522 18.54 -5.60 -23.75
C ASN A 522 19.88 -6.26 -23.48
N ILE A 523 20.78 -6.25 -24.47
CA ILE A 523 22.18 -6.66 -24.25
C ILE A 523 22.84 -5.55 -23.42
N LYS A 524 23.42 -5.92 -22.26
CA LYS A 524 24.23 -4.98 -21.47
C LYS A 524 25.44 -4.58 -22.32
N GLU A 525 25.58 -3.31 -22.60
CA GLU A 525 26.83 -2.78 -23.19
C GLU A 525 27.88 -2.83 -22.08
N GLU A 526 28.96 -3.57 -22.30
CA GLU A 526 30.16 -3.47 -21.45
C GLU A 526 30.65 -2.03 -21.57
N THR A 527 30.53 -1.26 -20.52
CA THR A 527 31.21 0.04 -20.43
C THR A 527 32.70 -0.22 -20.60
N PRO A 528 33.36 0.32 -21.67
CA PRO A 528 34.78 0.09 -21.82
C PRO A 528 35.50 0.61 -20.55
N ALA A 529 36.26 -0.28 -19.92
CA ALA A 529 37.13 0.13 -18.81
C ALA A 529 37.94 1.32 -19.26
N MET A 530 37.83 2.47 -18.60
CA MET A 530 38.71 3.58 -18.84
C MET A 530 40.14 3.07 -18.68
N PRO A 531 41.02 3.29 -19.67
CA PRO A 531 42.39 2.86 -19.55
C PRO A 531 43.01 3.56 -18.32
N ALA A 532 43.35 2.77 -17.33
CA ALA A 532 44.14 3.24 -16.20
C ALA A 532 45.52 3.68 -16.73
N GLY A 533 45.77 4.98 -16.69
CA GLY A 533 47.13 5.48 -16.85
C GLY A 533 47.47 6.21 -18.16
N ALA A 534 47.03 7.45 -18.27
CA ALA A 534 47.94 8.45 -18.84
C ALA A 534 48.59 9.15 -17.64
N GLY A 535 49.70 8.60 -17.20
CA GLY A 535 50.57 9.22 -16.21
C GLY A 535 50.97 10.61 -16.72
N MET A 536 50.69 11.66 -15.93
CA MET A 536 51.35 12.94 -16.04
C MET A 536 52.85 12.73 -15.75
N GLY A 537 53.60 12.37 -16.79
CA GLY A 537 55.05 12.51 -16.82
C GLY A 537 55.42 13.96 -16.98
N GLY A 538 56.12 14.48 -16.03
CA GLY A 538 56.98 15.59 -15.85
C GLY A 538 56.95 16.77 -16.84
N MET A 539 56.85 17.92 -16.27
CA MET A 539 57.67 19.05 -16.69
C MET A 539 58.15 19.80 -15.45
N MET A 540 59.50 19.90 -15.38
CA MET A 540 60.28 20.72 -14.47
C MET A 540 59.83 22.19 -14.52
#